data_fd50158319c95e97f2dec369e2778993
#
_entry.id   fd50158319c95e97f2dec369e2778993
#
_cell.length_a   1.000
_cell.length_b   1.000
_cell.length_c   1.000
_cell.angle_alpha   90.00
_cell.angle_beta   90.00
_cell.angle_gamma   90.00
#
_symmetry.space_group_name_H-M   'P 1'
#
loop_
_entity.id
_entity.type
_entity.pdbx_description
1 polymer ?
#
loop_
_entity_poly.entity_id
_entity_poly.type
_entity_poly.pdbx_seq_one_letter_code
_entity_poly.pdbx_strand_id
1 'polypeptide(L)'
;AEQIKEEKVKQNAQLNLFLAENERNRIGRDLHDSLGHTFAMLSVKAELAQQFLQMEAYDKAEKELQEVQEISKKSMADVRRIINDLKNRTLDEELVTIRAMLEMSGVQVEMDNQLNVASVPPSQQSTISMILLEAATNIIKHAKAKKSNFSLVKKNEKLILDIQDDGCGFQKLTGRELHSIRERLSALSGKLEILSSQDPTWIRIELPYGGKEA
;
A
#
# COMPACT_ATOMS: atom_id res chain seq x y z
N ALA A 1 0.89 17.10 41.47
CA ALA A 1 -0.25 16.77 40.54
C ALA A 1 0.19 16.80 39.06
N GLU A 2 0.98 17.80 38.65
CA GLU A 2 1.46 17.98 37.27
C GLU A 2 2.46 16.90 36.83
N GLN A 3 3.43 16.57 37.66
CA GLN A 3 4.42 15.50 37.41
C GLN A 3 3.77 14.11 37.23
N ILE A 4 2.71 13.81 38.01
CA ILE A 4 1.96 12.54 37.86
C ILE A 4 1.19 12.50 36.55
N LYS A 5 0.74 13.66 36.07
CA LYS A 5 0.02 13.78 34.80
C LYS A 5 0.96 13.59 33.58
N GLU A 6 2.15 14.17 33.64
CA GLU A 6 3.21 14.00 32.63
C GLU A 6 3.70 12.55 32.58
N GLU A 7 3.90 11.91 33.74
CA GLU A 7 4.33 10.52 33.83
C GLU A 7 3.28 9.55 33.28
N LYS A 8 1.99 9.79 33.52
CA LYS A 8 0.88 9.03 32.93
C LYS A 8 0.79 9.22 31.40
N VAL A 9 1.00 10.43 30.92
CA VAL A 9 1.01 10.71 29.47
C VAL A 9 2.17 9.95 28.80
N LYS A 10 3.35 9.96 29.40
CA LYS A 10 4.53 9.24 28.90
C LYS A 10 4.35 7.73 28.93
N GLN A 11 3.77 7.18 29.98
CA GLN A 11 3.44 5.75 30.08
C GLN A 11 2.38 5.33 29.06
N ASN A 12 1.34 6.13 28.86
CA ASN A 12 0.33 5.87 27.83
C ASN A 12 0.92 5.93 26.41
N ALA A 13 1.83 6.88 26.15
CA ALA A 13 2.52 6.95 24.87
C ALA A 13 3.41 5.71 24.62
N GLN A 14 4.14 5.25 25.64
CA GLN A 14 4.95 4.03 25.55
C GLN A 14 4.09 2.77 25.38
N LEU A 15 2.96 2.68 26.09
CA LEU A 15 2.02 1.57 25.95
C LEU A 15 1.42 1.54 24.54
N ASN A 16 1.04 2.69 23.99
CA ASN A 16 0.49 2.78 22.65
C ASN A 16 1.53 2.40 21.58
N LEU A 17 2.79 2.80 21.74
CA LEU A 17 3.89 2.37 20.87
C LEU A 17 4.10 0.86 20.93
N PHE A 18 4.09 0.28 22.13
CA PHE A 18 4.24 -1.16 22.32
C PHE A 18 3.07 -1.96 21.72
N LEU A 19 1.84 -1.48 21.89
CA LEU A 19 0.66 -2.09 21.28
C LEU A 19 0.68 -2.00 19.76
N ALA A 20 1.09 -0.85 19.20
CA ALA A 20 1.25 -0.66 17.77
C ALA A 20 2.33 -1.59 17.19
N GLU A 21 3.46 -1.77 17.88
CA GLU A 21 4.53 -2.67 17.46
C GLU A 21 4.12 -4.15 17.52
N ASN A 22 3.38 -4.56 18.55
CA ASN A 22 2.85 -5.91 18.65
C ASN A 22 1.82 -6.20 17.55
N GLU A 23 0.94 -5.26 17.28
CA GLU A 23 -0.05 -5.37 16.20
C GLU A 23 0.64 -5.41 14.83
N ARG A 24 1.66 -4.58 14.60
CA ARG A 24 2.52 -4.62 13.41
C ARG A 24 3.11 -6.01 13.18
N ASN A 25 3.67 -6.61 14.25
CA ASN A 25 4.28 -7.93 14.17
C ASN A 25 3.24 -9.04 13.93
N ARG A 26 2.02 -8.89 14.46
CA ARG A 26 0.90 -9.80 14.20
C ARG A 26 0.47 -9.75 12.76
N ILE A 27 0.25 -8.55 12.23
CA ILE A 27 -0.18 -8.34 10.83
C ILE A 27 0.88 -8.84 9.86
N GLY A 28 2.14 -8.53 10.11
CA GLY A 28 3.24 -9.02 9.29
C GLY A 28 3.26 -10.55 9.22
N ARG A 29 2.98 -11.24 10.31
CA ARG A 29 2.86 -12.71 10.34
C ARG A 29 1.62 -13.19 9.61
N ASP A 30 0.45 -12.61 9.89
CA ASP A 30 -0.82 -13.01 9.27
C ASP A 30 -0.79 -12.81 7.74
N LEU A 31 -0.18 -11.72 7.28
CA LEU A 31 0.06 -11.46 5.85
C LEU A 31 1.09 -12.43 5.27
N HIS A 32 2.21 -12.64 5.96
CA HIS A 32 3.26 -13.55 5.51
C HIS A 32 2.72 -14.98 5.36
N ASP A 33 1.99 -15.48 6.36
CA ASP A 33 1.48 -16.85 6.36
C ASP A 33 0.37 -17.03 5.32
N SER A 34 -0.55 -16.07 5.22
CA SER A 34 -1.66 -16.16 4.26
C SER A 34 -1.21 -15.94 2.81
N LEU A 35 -0.43 -14.89 2.54
CA LEU A 35 0.01 -14.55 1.19
C LEU A 35 1.17 -15.44 0.73
N GLY A 36 2.11 -15.78 1.61
CA GLY A 36 3.23 -16.66 1.27
C GLY A 36 2.76 -18.02 0.81
N HIS A 37 1.82 -18.62 1.54
CA HIS A 37 1.19 -19.89 1.15
C HIS A 37 0.43 -19.79 -0.17
N THR A 38 -0.30 -18.69 -0.37
CA THR A 38 -1.05 -18.44 -1.60
C THR A 38 -0.12 -18.29 -2.81
N PHE A 39 0.97 -17.52 -2.69
CA PHE A 39 1.93 -17.35 -3.78
C PHE A 39 2.66 -18.65 -4.12
N ALA A 40 3.02 -19.44 -3.11
CA ALA A 40 3.60 -20.77 -3.35
C ALA A 40 2.64 -21.67 -4.14
N MET A 41 1.35 -21.66 -3.77
CA MET A 41 0.32 -22.44 -4.46
C MET A 41 0.09 -21.96 -5.89
N LEU A 42 0.08 -20.63 -6.12
CA LEU A 42 -0.01 -20.03 -7.46
C LEU A 42 1.18 -20.44 -8.35
N SER A 43 2.40 -20.44 -7.79
CA SER A 43 3.61 -20.87 -8.51
C SER A 43 3.53 -22.32 -8.94
N VAL A 44 3.16 -23.22 -8.03
CA VAL A 44 3.02 -24.66 -8.33
C VAL A 44 1.96 -24.89 -9.41
N LYS A 45 0.82 -24.23 -9.34
CA LYS A 45 -0.25 -24.36 -10.34
C LYS A 45 0.15 -23.79 -11.70
N ALA A 46 0.89 -22.69 -11.73
CA ALA A 46 1.43 -22.14 -12.96
C ALA A 46 2.46 -23.08 -13.60
N GLU A 47 3.33 -23.71 -12.82
CA GLU A 47 4.28 -24.73 -13.30
C GLU A 47 3.55 -25.95 -13.86
N LEU A 48 2.51 -26.45 -13.17
CA LEU A 48 1.68 -27.56 -13.66
C LEU A 48 0.99 -27.20 -14.96
N ALA A 49 0.44 -26.02 -15.09
CA ALA A 49 -0.16 -25.54 -16.35
C ALA A 49 0.87 -25.54 -17.48
N GLN A 50 2.10 -25.08 -17.24
CA GLN A 50 3.18 -25.11 -18.24
C GLN A 50 3.54 -26.56 -18.64
N GLN A 51 3.63 -27.48 -17.69
CA GLN A 51 3.88 -28.90 -17.99
C GLN A 51 2.77 -29.50 -18.84
N PHE A 52 1.51 -29.24 -18.51
CA PHE A 52 0.38 -29.70 -19.32
C PHE A 52 0.36 -29.13 -20.72
N LEU A 53 0.76 -27.86 -20.91
CA LEU A 53 0.92 -27.28 -22.24
C LEU A 53 2.02 -27.98 -23.07
N GLN A 54 3.15 -28.31 -22.42
CA GLN A 54 4.23 -29.06 -23.09
C GLN A 54 3.81 -30.48 -23.49
N MET A 55 2.86 -31.07 -22.73
CA MET A 55 2.28 -32.39 -23.02
C MET A 55 1.07 -32.31 -23.98
N GLU A 56 0.75 -31.15 -24.52
CA GLU A 56 -0.44 -30.88 -25.36
C GLU A 56 -1.77 -31.22 -24.67
N ALA A 57 -1.78 -31.27 -23.31
CA ALA A 57 -2.96 -31.53 -22.51
C ALA A 57 -3.70 -30.22 -22.17
N TYR A 58 -4.25 -29.58 -23.18
CA TYR A 58 -4.80 -28.21 -23.10
C TYR A 58 -5.93 -28.08 -22.09
N ASP A 59 -6.85 -29.03 -22.02
CA ASP A 59 -7.97 -29.01 -21.04
C ASP A 59 -7.47 -28.99 -19.59
N LYS A 60 -6.39 -29.73 -19.30
CA LYS A 60 -5.77 -29.75 -17.97
C LYS A 60 -5.05 -28.47 -17.67
N ALA A 61 -4.34 -27.91 -18.64
CA ALA A 61 -3.68 -26.63 -18.52
C ALA A 61 -4.68 -25.49 -18.25
N GLU A 62 -5.80 -25.48 -18.98
CA GLU A 62 -6.87 -24.51 -18.81
C GLU A 62 -7.46 -24.58 -17.39
N LYS A 63 -7.70 -25.79 -16.88
CA LYS A 63 -8.19 -26.00 -15.51
C LYS A 63 -7.25 -25.41 -14.47
N GLU A 64 -5.94 -25.67 -14.57
CA GLU A 64 -4.96 -25.12 -13.63
C GLU A 64 -4.91 -23.59 -13.71
N LEU A 65 -5.01 -23.01 -14.89
CA LEU A 65 -5.07 -21.54 -15.09
C LEU A 65 -6.34 -20.94 -14.50
N GLN A 66 -7.49 -21.60 -14.62
CA GLN A 66 -8.74 -21.18 -13.98
C GLN A 66 -8.60 -21.18 -12.44
N GLU A 67 -8.00 -22.24 -11.88
CA GLU A 67 -7.74 -22.31 -10.45
C GLU A 67 -6.75 -21.22 -9.97
N VAL A 68 -5.74 -20.88 -10.76
CA VAL A 68 -4.85 -19.73 -10.51
C VAL A 68 -5.66 -18.43 -10.44
N GLN A 69 -6.58 -18.22 -11.37
CA GLN A 69 -7.43 -17.02 -11.37
C GLN A 69 -8.35 -16.96 -10.15
N GLU A 70 -8.95 -18.08 -9.77
CA GLU A 70 -9.83 -18.15 -8.60
C GLU A 70 -9.08 -17.88 -7.28
N ILE A 71 -7.90 -18.51 -7.11
CA ILE A 71 -7.03 -18.29 -5.96
C ILE A 71 -6.61 -16.81 -5.89
N SER A 72 -6.22 -16.24 -7.01
CA SER A 72 -5.85 -14.81 -7.10
C SER A 72 -7.00 -13.90 -6.69
N LYS A 73 -8.21 -14.14 -7.23
CA LYS A 73 -9.41 -13.35 -6.87
C LYS A 73 -9.75 -13.45 -5.39
N LYS A 74 -9.69 -14.67 -4.84
CA LYS A 74 -9.97 -14.92 -3.41
C LYS A 74 -8.95 -14.21 -2.53
N SER A 75 -7.67 -14.32 -2.86
CA SER A 75 -6.61 -13.65 -2.10
C SER A 75 -6.75 -12.13 -2.12
N MET A 76 -7.14 -11.56 -3.26
CA MET A 76 -7.43 -10.13 -3.34
C MET A 76 -8.63 -9.72 -2.48
N ALA A 77 -9.66 -10.58 -2.38
CA ALA A 77 -10.81 -10.34 -1.50
C ALA A 77 -10.40 -10.42 -0.02
N ASP A 78 -9.56 -11.40 0.35
CA ASP A 78 -9.05 -11.54 1.72
C ASP A 78 -8.16 -10.36 2.11
N VAL A 79 -7.27 -9.91 1.23
CA VAL A 79 -6.49 -8.68 1.44
C VAL A 79 -7.40 -7.46 1.63
N ARG A 80 -8.43 -7.30 0.78
CA ARG A 80 -9.41 -6.22 0.94
C ARG A 80 -10.17 -6.29 2.24
N ARG A 81 -10.52 -7.49 2.72
CA ARG A 81 -11.17 -7.69 4.02
C ARG A 81 -10.24 -7.28 5.15
N ILE A 82 -8.99 -7.75 5.16
CA ILE A 82 -7.97 -7.34 6.13
C ILE A 82 -7.83 -5.81 6.13
N ILE A 83 -7.79 -5.19 4.96
CA ILE A 83 -7.73 -3.73 4.82
C ILE A 83 -8.99 -3.04 5.34
N ASN A 84 -10.18 -3.61 5.12
CA ASN A 84 -11.43 -3.05 5.63
C ASN A 84 -11.57 -3.18 7.14
N ASP A 85 -11.07 -4.28 7.72
CA ASP A 85 -10.97 -4.45 9.17
C ASP A 85 -9.95 -3.45 9.79
N LEU A 86 -9.06 -2.90 8.96
CA LEU A 86 -8.11 -1.84 9.27
C LEU A 86 -8.69 -0.41 9.24
N LYS A 87 -9.97 -0.23 8.92
CA LYS A 87 -10.61 1.11 8.84
C LYS A 87 -10.54 1.96 10.11
N ASN A 88 -10.09 1.40 11.21
CA ASN A 88 -9.81 2.11 12.46
C ASN A 88 -8.30 2.35 12.68
N ARG A 89 -7.45 2.12 11.69
CA ARG A 89 -6.00 2.28 11.83
C ARG A 89 -5.55 3.71 11.55
N THR A 90 -4.49 4.08 12.23
CA THR A 90 -3.76 5.31 11.96
C THR A 90 -3.01 5.20 10.61
N LEU A 91 -2.69 6.33 10.00
CA LEU A 91 -1.87 6.36 8.78
C LEU A 91 -0.50 5.67 8.97
N ASP A 92 0.08 5.75 10.16
CA ASP A 92 1.37 5.10 10.47
C ASP A 92 1.26 3.57 10.41
N GLU A 93 0.19 3.00 10.94
CA GLU A 93 -0.07 1.55 10.86
C GLU A 93 -0.28 1.10 9.41
N GLU A 94 -0.95 1.92 8.61
CA GLU A 94 -1.17 1.64 7.19
C GLU A 94 0.14 1.65 6.40
N LEU A 95 1.03 2.60 6.64
CA LEU A 95 2.35 2.66 6.01
C LEU A 95 3.17 1.39 6.29
N VAL A 96 3.07 0.86 7.50
CA VAL A 96 3.71 -0.42 7.85
C VAL A 96 3.15 -1.58 7.02
N THR A 97 1.83 -1.65 6.88
CA THR A 97 1.16 -2.68 6.08
C THR A 97 1.56 -2.60 4.61
N ILE A 98 1.56 -1.40 4.05
CA ILE A 98 1.96 -1.15 2.66
C ILE A 98 3.42 -1.56 2.42
N ARG A 99 4.33 -1.22 3.35
CA ARG A 99 5.72 -1.66 3.29
C ARG A 99 5.81 -3.19 3.22
N ALA A 100 5.14 -3.89 4.15
CA ALA A 100 5.14 -5.34 4.18
C ALA A 100 4.63 -5.97 2.88
N MET A 101 3.54 -5.44 2.31
CA MET A 101 2.99 -5.90 1.04
C MET A 101 3.98 -5.78 -0.13
N LEU A 102 4.68 -4.66 -0.24
CA LEU A 102 5.67 -4.42 -1.28
C LEU A 102 6.89 -5.32 -1.11
N GLU A 103 7.44 -5.42 0.11
CA GLU A 103 8.59 -6.26 0.43
C GLU A 103 8.30 -7.75 0.16
N MET A 104 7.11 -8.23 0.52
CA MET A 104 6.66 -9.59 0.21
C MET A 104 6.54 -9.86 -1.29
N SER A 105 6.27 -8.82 -2.08
CA SER A 105 6.24 -8.90 -3.54
C SER A 105 7.61 -8.75 -4.19
N GLY A 106 8.69 -8.69 -3.38
CA GLY A 106 10.06 -8.59 -3.85
C GLY A 106 10.52 -7.16 -4.17
N VAL A 107 9.76 -6.15 -3.75
CA VAL A 107 10.09 -4.72 -3.96
C VAL A 107 10.78 -4.19 -2.71
N GLN A 108 11.99 -3.66 -2.84
CA GLN A 108 12.66 -2.92 -1.77
C GLN A 108 11.96 -1.57 -1.58
N VAL A 109 11.61 -1.23 -0.34
CA VAL A 109 10.82 -0.03 -0.03
C VAL A 109 11.55 0.91 0.90
N GLU A 110 11.67 2.16 0.49
CA GLU A 110 12.03 3.27 1.37
C GLU A 110 10.77 4.07 1.70
N MET A 111 10.56 4.39 2.97
CA MET A 111 9.44 5.21 3.43
C MET A 111 9.95 6.29 4.36
N ASP A 112 9.73 7.55 3.96
CA ASP A 112 10.02 8.74 4.75
C ASP A 112 8.70 9.43 5.10
N ASN A 113 8.23 9.24 6.33
CA ASN A 113 7.05 9.90 6.86
C ASN A 113 7.44 10.99 7.85
N GLN A 114 7.36 12.24 7.43
CA GLN A 114 7.62 13.42 8.26
C GLN A 114 6.33 14.09 8.76
N LEU A 115 5.16 13.45 8.54
CA LEU A 115 3.90 13.98 9.02
C LEU A 115 3.71 13.67 10.51
N ASN A 116 3.26 14.67 11.26
CA ASN A 116 2.62 14.39 12.54
C ASN A 116 1.20 13.88 12.26
N VAL A 117 1.04 12.55 12.22
CA VAL A 117 -0.23 11.90 11.84
C VAL A 117 -1.38 12.34 12.73
N ALA A 118 -1.12 12.58 14.02
CA ALA A 118 -2.15 13.03 14.95
C ALA A 118 -2.74 14.41 14.59
N SER A 119 -2.00 15.23 13.84
CA SER A 119 -2.46 16.53 13.39
C SER A 119 -3.22 16.50 12.06
N VAL A 120 -3.20 15.37 11.34
CA VAL A 120 -3.93 15.19 10.09
C VAL A 120 -5.38 14.79 10.38
N PRO A 121 -6.40 15.49 9.80
CA PRO A 121 -7.79 15.11 10.00
C PRO A 121 -8.08 13.65 9.63
N PRO A 122 -8.91 12.91 10.37
CA PRO A 122 -9.21 11.49 10.11
C PRO A 122 -9.69 11.22 8.68
N SER A 123 -10.49 12.11 8.11
CA SER A 123 -10.95 12.00 6.71
C SER A 123 -9.81 12.07 5.69
N GLN A 124 -8.82 12.94 5.95
CA GLN A 124 -7.62 13.03 5.11
C GLN A 124 -6.71 11.80 5.32
N GLN A 125 -6.53 11.35 6.56
CA GLN A 125 -5.77 10.12 6.82
C GLN A 125 -6.34 8.93 6.04
N SER A 126 -7.66 8.74 6.10
CA SER A 126 -8.34 7.66 5.37
C SER A 126 -8.12 7.76 3.86
N THR A 127 -8.24 8.95 3.29
CA THR A 127 -8.00 9.16 1.85
C THR A 127 -6.55 8.92 1.47
N ILE A 128 -5.60 9.40 2.27
CA ILE A 128 -4.17 9.17 2.06
C ILE A 128 -3.86 7.65 2.09
N SER A 129 -4.37 6.94 3.09
CA SER A 129 -4.22 5.49 3.21
C SER A 129 -4.71 4.76 1.96
N MET A 130 -5.90 5.12 1.47
CA MET A 130 -6.46 4.51 0.26
C MET A 130 -5.64 4.81 -1.00
N ILE A 131 -5.10 6.02 -1.12
CA ILE A 131 -4.24 6.42 -2.24
C ILE A 131 -2.92 5.65 -2.22
N LEU A 132 -2.27 5.56 -1.05
CA LEU A 132 -1.02 4.84 -0.89
C LEU A 132 -1.18 3.34 -1.17
N LEU A 133 -2.27 2.75 -0.72
CA LEU A 133 -2.60 1.36 -0.99
C LEU A 133 -2.84 1.10 -2.48
N GLU A 134 -3.58 1.98 -3.16
CA GLU A 134 -3.79 1.91 -4.60
C GLU A 134 -2.47 2.02 -5.36
N ALA A 135 -1.61 2.96 -4.99
CA ALA A 135 -0.29 3.13 -5.59
C ALA A 135 0.59 1.89 -5.38
N ALA A 136 0.64 1.35 -4.16
CA ALA A 136 1.37 0.12 -3.87
C ALA A 136 0.85 -1.08 -4.69
N THR A 137 -0.47 -1.22 -4.80
CA THR A 137 -1.10 -2.25 -5.60
C THR A 137 -0.75 -2.11 -7.09
N ASN A 138 -0.70 -0.88 -7.60
CA ASN A 138 -0.30 -0.62 -8.98
C ASN A 138 1.18 -0.97 -9.22
N ILE A 139 2.07 -0.66 -8.27
CA ILE A 139 3.47 -1.06 -8.33
C ILE A 139 3.60 -2.59 -8.39
N ILE A 140 2.92 -3.30 -7.50
CA ILE A 140 2.95 -4.77 -7.44
C ILE A 140 2.43 -5.40 -8.73
N LYS A 141 1.30 -4.89 -9.25
CA LYS A 141 0.62 -5.53 -10.39
C LYS A 141 1.20 -5.14 -11.75
N HIS A 142 1.68 -3.93 -11.88
CA HIS A 142 1.92 -3.35 -13.19
C HIS A 142 3.34 -2.86 -13.41
N ALA A 143 4.05 -2.41 -12.37
CA ALA A 143 5.32 -1.75 -12.55
C ALA A 143 6.49 -2.71 -12.82
N LYS A 144 6.45 -3.94 -12.30
CA LYS A 144 7.60 -4.86 -12.29
C LYS A 144 8.84 -4.22 -11.63
N ALA A 145 8.61 -3.34 -10.67
CA ALA A 145 9.64 -2.60 -9.96
C ALA A 145 10.43 -3.50 -9.01
N LYS A 146 11.68 -3.14 -8.78
CA LYS A 146 12.54 -3.74 -7.75
C LYS A 146 12.69 -2.83 -6.54
N LYS A 147 12.50 -1.53 -6.74
CA LYS A 147 12.62 -0.51 -5.70
C LYS A 147 11.46 0.47 -5.78
N SER A 148 11.01 0.93 -4.62
CA SER A 148 10.04 2.02 -4.51
C SER A 148 10.37 2.93 -3.35
N ASN A 149 9.98 4.19 -3.45
CA ASN A 149 10.16 5.20 -2.43
C ASN A 149 8.84 5.94 -2.21
N PHE A 150 8.46 6.10 -0.94
CA PHE A 150 7.28 6.83 -0.51
C PHE A 150 7.72 7.92 0.46
N SER A 151 7.42 9.17 0.15
CA SER A 151 7.69 10.31 1.01
C SER A 151 6.40 11.08 1.31
N LEU A 152 6.18 11.38 2.59
CA LEU A 152 5.04 12.12 3.09
C LEU A 152 5.53 13.29 3.92
N VAL A 153 5.27 14.50 3.45
CA VAL A 153 5.73 15.73 4.12
C VAL A 153 4.62 16.78 4.16
N LYS A 154 4.65 17.63 5.20
CA LYS A 154 3.86 18.86 5.23
C LYS A 154 4.75 20.01 4.77
N LYS A 155 4.30 20.78 3.78
CA LYS A 155 5.00 21.98 3.30
C LYS A 155 3.98 23.05 2.88
N ASN A 156 4.13 24.25 3.41
CA ASN A 156 3.31 25.42 3.02
C ASN A 156 1.79 25.10 3.03
N GLU A 157 1.25 24.65 4.15
CA GLU A 157 -0.18 24.29 4.31
C GLU A 157 -0.69 23.26 3.31
N LYS A 158 0.20 22.42 2.79
CA LYS A 158 -0.11 21.29 1.94
C LYS A 158 0.54 20.01 2.48
N LEU A 159 -0.17 18.92 2.32
CA LEU A 159 0.40 17.59 2.43
C LEU A 159 0.90 17.18 1.05
N ILE A 160 2.16 16.78 0.96
CA ILE A 160 2.80 16.32 -0.27
C ILE A 160 3.17 14.85 -0.09
N LEU A 161 2.68 14.03 -1.00
CA LEU A 161 3.02 12.62 -1.10
C LEU A 161 3.79 12.42 -2.41
N ASP A 162 5.02 11.96 -2.31
CA ASP A 162 5.83 11.55 -3.46
C ASP A 162 5.95 10.03 -3.48
N ILE A 163 5.62 9.43 -4.60
CA ILE A 163 5.67 7.99 -4.82
C ILE A 163 6.53 7.75 -6.06
N GLN A 164 7.59 6.97 -5.89
CA GLN A 164 8.52 6.64 -6.96
C GLN A 164 8.72 5.12 -7.04
N ASP A 165 8.91 4.62 -8.26
CA ASP A 165 9.33 3.24 -8.50
C ASP A 165 10.27 3.16 -9.73
N ASP A 166 11.12 2.15 -9.74
CA ASP A 166 12.05 1.85 -10.83
C ASP A 166 11.47 0.88 -11.87
N GLY A 167 10.16 0.78 -11.94
CA GLY A 167 9.46 -0.14 -12.83
C GLY A 167 9.34 0.35 -14.27
N CYS A 168 8.47 -0.33 -15.03
CA CYS A 168 8.29 -0.04 -16.47
C CYS A 168 7.59 1.29 -16.78
N GLY A 169 7.01 1.93 -15.76
CA GLY A 169 6.34 3.22 -15.88
C GLY A 169 5.12 3.24 -16.81
N PHE A 170 4.76 4.44 -17.25
CA PHE A 170 3.67 4.67 -18.19
C PHE A 170 4.23 4.78 -19.62
N GLN A 171 3.92 3.80 -20.48
CA GLN A 171 4.40 3.81 -21.85
C GLN A 171 3.83 4.97 -22.68
N LYS A 172 2.60 5.38 -22.39
CA LYS A 172 1.92 6.51 -23.04
C LYS A 172 0.96 7.15 -22.04
N LEU A 173 1.10 8.45 -21.85
CA LEU A 173 0.17 9.21 -21.01
C LEU A 173 -1.06 9.60 -21.82
N THR A 174 -2.22 9.14 -21.39
CA THR A 174 -3.53 9.42 -22.02
C THR A 174 -4.36 10.41 -21.20
N GLY A 175 -3.89 10.76 -19.98
CA GLY A 175 -4.60 11.59 -19.01
C GLY A 175 -5.62 10.82 -18.17
N ARG A 176 -5.76 9.52 -18.39
CA ARG A 176 -6.67 8.64 -17.63
C ARG A 176 -5.95 7.78 -16.60
N GLU A 177 -4.64 7.87 -16.57
CA GLU A 177 -3.81 7.13 -15.63
C GLU A 177 -4.19 7.52 -14.21
N LEU A 178 -4.23 6.50 -13.33
CA LEU A 178 -4.54 6.67 -11.91
C LEU A 178 -5.90 7.34 -11.66
N HIS A 179 -6.89 7.00 -12.51
CA HIS A 179 -8.23 7.60 -12.46
C HIS A 179 -8.88 7.49 -11.07
N SER A 180 -8.78 6.33 -10.42
CA SER A 180 -9.32 6.11 -9.07
C SER A 180 -8.67 6.99 -8.01
N ILE A 181 -7.36 7.27 -8.15
CA ILE A 181 -6.66 8.21 -7.27
C ILE A 181 -7.13 9.64 -7.53
N ARG A 182 -7.28 10.03 -8.80
CA ARG A 182 -7.78 11.37 -9.18
C ARG A 182 -9.19 11.63 -8.66
N GLU A 183 -10.08 10.65 -8.76
CA GLU A 183 -11.45 10.76 -8.22
C GLU A 183 -11.45 10.99 -6.71
N ARG A 184 -10.62 10.24 -5.96
CA ARG A 184 -10.51 10.41 -4.51
C ARG A 184 -9.97 11.79 -4.13
N LEU A 185 -8.99 12.28 -4.88
CA LEU A 185 -8.39 13.57 -4.66
C LEU A 185 -9.34 14.74 -4.94
N SER A 186 -10.23 14.59 -5.93
CA SER A 186 -11.18 15.64 -6.28
C SER A 186 -12.10 16.01 -5.11
N ALA A 187 -12.48 15.04 -4.28
CA ALA A 187 -13.30 15.26 -3.08
C ALA A 187 -12.60 16.10 -2.00
N LEU A 188 -11.28 16.17 -2.01
CA LEU A 188 -10.45 16.92 -1.06
C LEU A 188 -9.72 18.12 -1.70
N SER A 189 -10.12 18.53 -2.89
CA SER A 189 -9.43 19.58 -3.66
C SER A 189 -7.93 19.28 -3.87
N GLY A 190 -7.58 18.00 -3.92
CA GLY A 190 -6.22 17.53 -4.13
C GLY A 190 -5.84 17.52 -5.61
N LYS A 191 -4.53 17.46 -5.86
CA LYS A 191 -3.96 17.38 -7.21
C LYS A 191 -3.04 16.17 -7.31
N LEU A 192 -3.03 15.54 -8.49
CA LEU A 192 -2.07 14.51 -8.87
C LEU A 192 -1.32 14.96 -10.11
N GLU A 193 -0.01 14.90 -10.02
CA GLU A 193 0.91 15.18 -11.12
C GLU A 193 1.87 13.99 -11.33
N ILE A 194 2.09 13.62 -12.57
CA ILE A 194 3.11 12.65 -12.96
C ILE A 194 4.35 13.46 -13.33
N LEU A 195 5.32 13.54 -12.40
CA LEU A 195 6.55 14.30 -12.58
C LEU A 195 7.52 13.60 -13.54
N SER A 196 7.50 12.27 -13.53
CA SER A 196 8.21 11.45 -14.48
C SER A 196 7.39 10.21 -14.81
N SER A 197 7.32 9.85 -16.08
CA SER A 197 6.58 8.68 -16.55
C SER A 197 7.39 7.40 -16.52
N GLN A 198 8.73 7.49 -16.53
CA GLN A 198 9.65 6.35 -16.55
C GLN A 198 11.01 6.76 -15.96
N ASP A 199 11.75 5.78 -15.45
CA ASP A 199 13.15 5.83 -15.02
C ASP A 199 13.56 6.99 -14.09
N PRO A 200 12.98 7.16 -12.90
CA PRO A 200 11.91 6.39 -12.28
C PRO A 200 10.52 6.91 -12.67
N THR A 201 9.48 6.10 -12.48
CA THR A 201 8.11 6.61 -12.40
C THR A 201 8.02 7.47 -11.14
N TRP A 202 7.52 8.70 -11.27
CA TRP A 202 7.40 9.62 -10.14
C TRP A 202 6.05 10.32 -10.17
N ILE A 203 5.25 10.07 -9.14
CA ILE A 203 3.93 10.64 -8.95
C ILE A 203 3.98 11.54 -7.72
N ARG A 204 3.48 12.76 -7.86
CA ARG A 204 3.27 13.70 -6.75
C ARG A 204 1.80 13.94 -6.52
N ILE A 205 1.42 13.88 -5.26
CA ILE A 205 0.07 14.17 -4.80
C ILE A 205 0.16 15.33 -3.81
N GLU A 206 -0.65 16.35 -4.03
CA GLU A 206 -0.80 17.49 -3.14
C GLU A 206 -2.22 17.54 -2.60
N LEU A 207 -2.36 17.68 -1.30
CA LEU A 207 -3.63 17.87 -0.60
C LEU A 207 -3.55 19.15 0.23
N PRO A 208 -4.59 20.00 0.26
CA PRO A 208 -4.66 21.07 1.23
C PRO A 208 -4.60 20.49 2.66
N TYR A 209 -3.77 21.05 3.53
CA TYR A 209 -3.75 20.64 4.92
C TYR A 209 -4.97 21.23 5.64
N GLY A 210 -5.88 20.37 6.10
CA GLY A 210 -7.10 20.77 6.80
C GLY A 210 -7.02 20.66 8.32
N GLY A 211 -5.83 20.38 8.87
CA GLY A 211 -5.62 20.26 10.32
C GLY A 211 -5.61 21.64 11.00
N LYS A 212 -6.14 21.70 12.20
CA LYS A 212 -5.90 22.84 13.10
C LYS A 212 -4.46 22.75 13.59
N GLU A 213 -3.72 23.83 13.52
CA GLU A 213 -2.47 23.93 14.25
C GLU A 213 -2.75 23.72 15.74
N ALA A 214 -2.04 22.78 16.36
CA ALA A 214 -2.09 22.53 17.80
C ALA A 214 -1.09 23.42 18.51
#